data_c72bec797f1f4e8de58b732906fe8243
#
_entry.id   c72bec797f1f4e8de58b732906fe8243
#
_cell.length_a   1.000
_cell.length_b   1.000
_cell.length_c   1.000
_cell.angle_alpha   90.00
_cell.angle_beta   90.00
_cell.angle_gamma   90.00
#
_symmetry.space_group_name_H-M   'P 1'
#
loop_
_entity.id
_entity.type
_entity.pdbx_description
1 polymer ?
#
loop_
_entity_poly.entity_id
_entity_poly.type
_entity_poly.pdbx_seq_one_letter_code
_entity_poly.pdbx_strand_id
1 'polypeptide(L)'
;MARLLKQSEAKKLGLPGRTSLEPVSGAIGSRVTFRIAELAVPKAGDPPRGPHLHDGFEECIYVLKGQGVTMAESGEIPIKPGDIVLIPPNEKHMTRNTGNEPLVLLCFFAEPDVTAGTSEFKSF
;
A
#
# COMPACT_ATOMS: atom_id res chain seq x y z
N MET A 1 -24.83 -12.20 0.52
CA MET A 1 -24.31 -13.55 0.82
C MET A 1 -22.80 -13.46 1.02
N ALA A 2 -22.30 -14.05 2.10
CA ALA A 2 -20.86 -14.12 2.33
C ALA A 2 -20.17 -14.97 1.27
N ARG A 3 -18.94 -14.64 0.92
CA ARG A 3 -18.17 -15.41 -0.05
C ARG A 3 -16.70 -15.46 0.34
N LEU A 4 -16.06 -16.56 0.00
CA LEU A 4 -14.63 -16.76 0.23
C LEU A 4 -13.85 -16.19 -0.96
N LEU A 5 -12.82 -15.42 -0.65
CA LEU A 5 -11.87 -14.92 -1.64
C LEU A 5 -10.50 -15.49 -1.29
N LYS A 6 -9.76 -15.95 -2.29
CA LYS A 6 -8.43 -16.54 -2.09
C LYS A 6 -7.34 -15.61 -2.60
N GLN A 7 -6.29 -15.44 -1.80
CA GLN A 7 -5.14 -14.61 -2.20
C GLN A 7 -4.53 -15.08 -3.52
N SER A 8 -4.47 -16.40 -3.75
CA SER A 8 -3.91 -16.98 -4.97
C SER A 8 -4.68 -16.62 -6.24
N GLU A 9 -5.92 -16.16 -6.11
CA GLU A 9 -6.78 -15.76 -7.22
C GLU A 9 -6.94 -14.25 -7.33
N ALA A 10 -6.24 -13.49 -6.47
CA ALA A 10 -6.35 -12.05 -6.44
C ALA A 10 -5.73 -11.40 -7.68
N LYS A 11 -6.33 -10.28 -8.10
CA LYS A 11 -5.77 -9.46 -9.16
C LYS A 11 -4.40 -8.92 -8.74
N LYS A 12 -3.41 -9.08 -9.62
CA LYS A 12 -2.08 -8.51 -9.41
C LYS A 12 -2.01 -7.14 -10.08
N LEU A 13 -1.59 -6.14 -9.32
CA LEU A 13 -1.43 -4.78 -9.82
C LEU A 13 0.02 -4.56 -10.28
N GLY A 14 0.19 -3.86 -11.41
CA GLY A 14 1.51 -3.49 -11.92
C GLY A 14 2.00 -2.18 -11.34
N LEU A 15 2.21 -2.13 -10.02
CA LEU A 15 2.68 -0.92 -9.34
C LEU A 15 4.20 -0.93 -9.20
N PRO A 16 4.88 0.24 -9.29
CA PRO A 16 6.33 0.30 -9.21
C PRO A 16 6.86 -0.04 -7.82
N GLY A 17 7.96 -0.81 -7.78
CA GLY A 17 8.72 -1.08 -6.57
C GLY A 17 8.06 -2.02 -5.57
N ARG A 18 6.96 -2.66 -5.95
CA ARG A 18 6.27 -3.61 -5.06
C ARG A 18 5.44 -4.61 -5.83
N THR A 19 5.19 -5.76 -5.20
CA THR A 19 4.16 -6.71 -5.64
C THR A 19 2.89 -6.38 -4.87
N SER A 20 1.81 -6.06 -5.57
CA SER A 20 0.55 -5.70 -4.94
C SER A 20 -0.57 -6.58 -5.48
N LEU A 21 -1.30 -7.21 -4.57
CA LEU A 21 -2.49 -7.99 -4.89
C LEU A 21 -3.72 -7.24 -4.40
N GLU A 22 -4.80 -7.28 -5.19
CA GLU A 22 -6.05 -6.60 -4.86
C GLU A 22 -7.21 -7.61 -4.85
N PRO A 23 -7.37 -8.38 -3.76
CA PRO A 23 -8.43 -9.38 -3.70
C PRO A 23 -9.83 -8.79 -3.55
N VAL A 24 -9.94 -7.56 -3.05
CA VAL A 24 -11.24 -6.90 -2.86
C VAL A 24 -11.18 -5.50 -3.45
N SER A 25 -12.13 -5.17 -4.30
CA SER A 25 -12.34 -3.82 -4.83
C SER A 25 -13.71 -3.73 -5.49
N GLY A 26 -14.01 -2.58 -6.08
CA GLY A 26 -15.20 -2.37 -6.89
C GLY A 26 -15.30 -3.32 -8.08
N ALA A 27 -14.19 -3.91 -8.54
CA ALA A 27 -14.18 -4.88 -9.63
C ALA A 27 -14.99 -6.14 -9.29
N ILE A 28 -15.13 -6.48 -8.03
CA ILE A 28 -15.96 -7.59 -7.57
C ILE A 28 -17.26 -7.14 -6.91
N GLY A 29 -17.61 -5.85 -7.06
CA GLY A 29 -18.84 -5.29 -6.51
C GLY A 29 -18.73 -4.82 -5.06
N SER A 30 -17.52 -4.71 -4.50
CA SER A 30 -17.32 -4.21 -3.15
C SER A 30 -17.27 -2.69 -3.12
N ARG A 31 -17.61 -2.11 -1.96
CA ARG A 31 -17.46 -0.67 -1.70
C ARG A 31 -16.12 -0.32 -1.07
N VAL A 32 -15.33 -1.34 -0.73
CA VAL A 32 -14.02 -1.18 -0.11
C VAL A 32 -12.97 -1.84 -0.97
N THR A 33 -11.71 -1.43 -0.77
CA THR A 33 -10.56 -2.06 -1.40
C THR A 33 -9.65 -2.62 -0.32
N PHE A 34 -9.18 -3.83 -0.54
CA PHE A 34 -8.17 -4.48 0.28
C PHE A 34 -7.01 -4.90 -0.62
N ARG A 35 -5.79 -4.52 -0.23
CA ARG A 35 -4.57 -4.87 -0.93
C ARG A 35 -3.59 -5.56 -0.01
N ILE A 36 -2.79 -6.45 -0.58
CA ILE A 36 -1.65 -7.07 0.09
C ILE A 36 -0.43 -6.63 -0.70
N ALA A 37 0.44 -5.82 -0.09
CA ALA A 37 1.62 -5.28 -0.73
C ALA A 37 2.87 -5.93 -0.16
N GLU A 38 3.78 -6.35 -1.02
CA GLU A 38 5.07 -6.89 -0.63
C GLU A 38 6.18 -6.04 -1.26
N LEU A 39 7.01 -5.44 -0.40
CA LEU A 39 8.14 -4.62 -0.80
C LEU A 39 9.42 -5.41 -0.57
N ALA A 40 10.15 -5.69 -1.65
CA ALA A 40 11.43 -6.35 -1.56
C ALA A 40 12.47 -5.44 -0.90
N VAL A 41 13.54 -6.03 -0.40
CA VAL A 41 14.69 -5.27 0.10
C VAL A 41 15.27 -4.46 -1.07
N PRO A 42 15.42 -3.13 -0.94
CA PRO A 42 15.98 -2.32 -2.01
C PRO A 42 17.39 -2.74 -2.38
N LYS A 43 17.72 -2.64 -3.65
CA LYS A 43 19.07 -2.96 -4.16
C LYS A 43 19.50 -1.91 -5.17
N ALA A 44 20.82 -1.85 -5.40
CA ALA A 44 21.40 -0.95 -6.40
C ALA A 44 20.80 -1.22 -7.78
N GLY A 45 20.45 -0.15 -8.48
CA GLY A 45 19.84 -0.25 -9.82
C GLY A 45 18.32 -0.32 -9.82
N ASP A 46 17.68 -0.37 -8.65
CA ASP A 46 16.23 -0.32 -8.60
C ASP A 46 15.72 1.02 -9.16
N PRO A 47 14.59 1.03 -9.88
CA PRO A 47 14.02 2.28 -10.37
C PRO A 47 13.65 3.21 -9.21
N PRO A 48 13.82 4.54 -9.36
CA PRO A 48 13.39 5.47 -8.34
C PRO A 48 11.88 5.43 -8.16
N ARG A 49 11.44 5.61 -6.91
CA ARG A 49 10.03 5.70 -6.54
C ARG A 49 9.74 7.06 -5.93
N GLY A 50 8.56 7.57 -6.21
CA GLY A 50 8.06 8.78 -5.58
C GLY A 50 6.85 8.51 -4.70
N PRO A 51 6.44 9.52 -3.94
CA PRO A 51 5.24 9.44 -3.12
C PRO A 51 3.97 9.50 -3.97
N HIS A 52 2.86 9.10 -3.35
CA HIS A 52 1.54 9.22 -3.92
C HIS A 52 0.57 9.74 -2.85
N LEU A 53 -0.62 10.17 -3.30
CA LEU A 53 -1.72 10.52 -2.41
C LEU A 53 -3.01 9.91 -2.92
N HIS A 54 -3.96 9.77 -2.01
CA HIS A 54 -5.30 9.29 -2.31
C HIS A 54 -6.28 10.45 -2.19
N ASP A 55 -6.96 10.75 -3.28
CA ASP A 55 -7.85 11.91 -3.39
C ASP A 55 -9.18 11.63 -2.69
N GLY A 56 -9.34 12.24 -1.52
CA GLY A 56 -10.60 12.25 -0.79
C GLY A 56 -10.86 11.02 0.09
N PHE A 57 -9.93 10.07 0.22
CA PHE A 57 -10.10 8.93 1.11
C PHE A 57 -8.80 8.57 1.83
N GLU A 58 -8.95 7.92 2.98
CA GLU A 58 -7.81 7.53 3.80
C GLU A 58 -7.37 6.09 3.51
N GLU A 59 -6.14 5.79 3.89
CA GLU A 59 -5.59 4.44 3.83
C GLU A 59 -5.23 3.97 5.24
N CYS A 60 -5.61 2.74 5.56
CA CYS A 60 -5.24 2.08 6.81
C CYS A 60 -4.26 0.95 6.49
N ILE A 61 -3.04 1.03 7.02
CA ILE A 61 -1.96 0.08 6.71
C ILE A 61 -1.62 -0.71 7.97
N TYR A 62 -1.72 -2.04 7.88
CA TYR A 62 -1.26 -2.95 8.93
C TYR A 62 0.04 -3.60 8.49
N VAL A 63 1.07 -3.56 9.34
CA VAL A 63 2.36 -4.20 9.05
C VAL A 63 2.30 -5.65 9.51
N LEU A 64 2.31 -6.56 8.53
CA LEU A 64 2.23 -7.99 8.81
C LEU A 64 3.62 -8.59 9.08
N LYS A 65 4.63 -8.18 8.30
CA LYS A 65 5.97 -8.75 8.35
C LYS A 65 7.01 -7.74 7.87
N GLY A 66 8.22 -7.84 8.42
CA GLY A 66 9.33 -6.99 8.00
C GLY A 66 9.41 -5.67 8.75
N GLN A 67 10.31 -4.80 8.34
CA GLN A 67 10.53 -3.49 8.93
C GLN A 67 10.62 -2.43 7.85
N GLY A 68 10.19 -1.23 8.16
CA GLY A 68 10.25 -0.14 7.20
C GLY A 68 10.05 1.23 7.83
N VAL A 69 9.87 2.19 6.94
CA VAL A 69 9.55 3.57 7.29
C VAL A 69 8.44 4.03 6.36
N THR A 70 7.38 4.56 6.94
CA THR A 70 6.39 5.33 6.17
C THR A 70 6.86 6.77 6.15
N MET A 71 7.11 7.28 4.95
CA MET A 71 7.48 8.67 4.70
C MET A 71 6.23 9.41 4.29
N ALA A 72 5.92 10.49 5.00
CA ALA A 72 4.75 11.33 4.74
C ALA A 72 5.16 12.80 4.77
N GLU A 73 4.30 13.69 4.29
CA GLU A 73 4.57 15.14 4.39
C GLU A 73 4.74 15.59 5.85
N SER A 74 4.02 14.91 6.76
CA SER A 74 4.10 15.18 8.20
C SER A 74 5.37 14.65 8.88
N GLY A 75 6.18 13.83 8.20
CA GLY A 75 7.41 13.27 8.72
C GLY A 75 7.60 11.80 8.42
N GLU A 76 8.63 11.21 9.00
CA GLU A 76 8.96 9.79 8.85
C GLU A 76 8.49 9.01 10.08
N ILE A 77 7.88 7.86 9.83
CA ILE A 77 7.34 6.99 10.88
C ILE A 77 7.96 5.59 10.72
N PRO A 78 8.87 5.18 11.61
CA PRO A 78 9.36 3.79 11.61
C PRO A 78 8.22 2.83 11.92
N ILE A 79 8.17 1.70 11.21
CA ILE A 79 7.11 0.71 11.35
C ILE A 79 7.69 -0.70 11.49
N LYS A 80 6.98 -1.54 12.23
CA LYS A 80 7.33 -2.94 12.49
C LYS A 80 6.06 -3.78 12.58
N PRO A 81 6.16 -5.12 12.57
CA PRO A 81 4.96 -5.98 12.63
C PRO A 81 4.04 -5.64 13.80
N GLY A 82 2.75 -5.57 13.50
CA GLY A 82 1.71 -5.21 14.46
C GLY A 82 1.38 -3.73 14.49
N ASP A 83 2.17 -2.87 13.86
CA ASP A 83 1.88 -1.44 13.79
C ASP A 83 0.79 -1.17 12.75
N ILE A 84 0.01 -0.12 13.01
CA ILE A 84 -1.02 0.39 12.11
C ILE A 84 -0.69 1.85 11.80
N VAL A 85 -0.64 2.18 10.51
CA VAL A 85 -0.48 3.56 10.05
C VAL A 85 -1.76 4.00 9.39
N LEU A 86 -2.30 5.13 9.84
CA LEU A 86 -3.45 5.75 9.21
C LEU A 86 -2.97 6.96 8.41
N ILE A 87 -3.18 6.90 7.10
CA ILE A 87 -2.84 7.98 6.18
C ILE A 87 -4.10 8.78 5.88
N PRO A 88 -4.16 10.07 6.24
CA PRO A 88 -5.32 10.89 5.91
C PRO A 88 -5.46 11.13 4.42
N PRO A 89 -6.66 11.53 3.97
CA PRO A 89 -6.86 11.90 2.57
C PRO A 89 -5.88 12.98 2.14
N ASN A 90 -5.42 12.90 0.90
CA ASN A 90 -4.60 13.92 0.23
C ASN A 90 -3.20 14.13 0.82
N GLU A 91 -2.75 13.31 1.74
CA GLU A 91 -1.37 13.39 2.22
C GLU A 91 -0.45 12.55 1.33
N LYS A 92 0.60 13.16 0.77
CA LYS A 92 1.63 12.44 0.04
C LYS A 92 2.37 11.52 0.98
N HIS A 93 2.53 10.27 0.57
CA HIS A 93 3.23 9.27 1.38
C HIS A 93 3.83 8.18 0.50
N MET A 94 4.79 7.47 1.06
CA MET A 94 5.34 6.24 0.49
C MET A 94 5.94 5.41 1.63
N THR A 95 6.02 4.11 1.42
CA THR A 95 6.65 3.21 2.39
C THR A 95 7.92 2.63 1.78
N ARG A 96 8.97 2.56 2.58
CA ARG A 96 10.26 1.99 2.19
C ARG A 96 10.61 0.84 3.11
N ASN A 97 11.09 -0.26 2.54
CA ASN A 97 11.65 -1.37 3.30
C ASN A 97 13.05 -0.96 3.79
N THR A 98 13.27 -1.02 5.10
CA THR A 98 14.56 -0.72 5.72
C THR A 98 15.17 -1.94 6.41
N GLY A 99 14.53 -3.09 6.29
CA GLY A 99 14.99 -4.35 6.86
C GLY A 99 15.79 -5.20 5.87
N ASN A 100 15.99 -6.46 6.24
CA ASN A 100 16.73 -7.43 5.46
C ASN A 100 15.85 -8.57 4.92
N GLU A 101 14.54 -8.40 4.99
CA GLU A 101 13.55 -9.35 4.46
C GLU A 101 12.40 -8.56 3.81
N PRO A 102 11.53 -9.21 3.03
CA PRO A 102 10.38 -8.52 2.45
C PRO A 102 9.49 -7.86 3.52
N LEU A 103 9.03 -6.65 3.22
CA LEU A 103 8.06 -5.94 4.06
C LEU A 103 6.67 -6.22 3.50
N VAL A 104 5.79 -6.81 4.31
CA VAL A 104 4.44 -7.16 3.89
C VAL A 104 3.43 -6.28 4.61
N LEU A 105 2.61 -5.60 3.83
CA LEU A 105 1.60 -4.66 4.31
C LEU A 105 0.21 -5.10 3.88
N LEU A 106 -0.74 -4.96 4.79
CA LEU A 106 -2.17 -5.10 4.48
C LEU A 106 -2.74 -3.69 4.42
N CYS A 107 -3.28 -3.30 3.26
CA CYS A 107 -3.76 -1.95 3.00
C CYS A 107 -5.27 -1.97 2.79
N PHE A 108 -5.98 -1.18 3.55
CA PHE A 108 -7.43 -1.07 3.49
C PHE A 108 -7.83 0.36 3.14
N PHE A 109 -8.80 0.46 2.23
CA PHE A 109 -9.34 1.73 1.77
C PHE A 109 -10.86 1.66 1.78
N ALA A 110 -11.53 2.68 2.28
CA ALA A 110 -12.98 2.83 2.19
C ALA A 110 -13.35 3.47 0.85
N GLU A 111 -12.86 2.88 -0.24
CA GLU A 111 -13.01 3.35 -1.62
C GLU A 111 -13.01 2.15 -2.56
N PRO A 112 -13.99 2.04 -3.48
CA PRO A 112 -14.04 0.89 -4.40
C PRO A 112 -13.01 0.96 -5.53
N ASP A 113 -12.55 2.14 -5.94
CA ASP A 113 -11.60 2.34 -7.04
C ASP A 113 -10.43 3.22 -6.60
N VAL A 114 -9.47 2.61 -5.92
CA VAL A 114 -8.30 3.29 -5.39
C VAL A 114 -7.40 3.82 -6.50
N THR A 115 -7.24 3.08 -7.59
CA THR A 115 -6.36 3.47 -8.69
C THR A 115 -6.81 4.78 -9.32
N ALA A 116 -8.11 4.96 -9.56
CA ALA A 116 -8.64 6.19 -10.14
C ALA A 116 -8.44 7.40 -9.22
N GLY A 117 -8.45 7.18 -7.92
CA GLY A 117 -8.26 8.26 -6.92
C GLY A 117 -6.82 8.43 -6.43
N THR A 118 -5.84 7.83 -7.09
CA THR A 118 -4.44 7.91 -6.67
C THR A 118 -3.63 8.77 -7.64
N SER A 119 -2.90 9.74 -7.09
CA SER A 119 -1.99 10.59 -7.85
C SER A 119 -0.55 10.30 -7.46
N GLU A 120 0.31 10.12 -8.46
CA GLU A 120 1.73 9.79 -8.27
C GLU A 120 2.58 11.03 -8.49
N PHE A 121 3.67 11.17 -7.70
CA PHE A 121 4.59 12.30 -7.77
C PHE A 121 6.04 11.79 -7.83
N LYS A 122 6.95 12.61 -8.35
CA LYS A 122 8.38 12.28 -8.38
C LYS A 122 9.06 12.52 -7.04
N SER A 123 8.54 13.47 -6.25
CA SER A 123 9.10 13.86 -4.94
C SER A 123 8.00 14.45 -4.06
N PHE A 124 8.33 14.57 -2.80
CA PHE A 124 7.46 15.23 -1.82
C PHE A 124 7.27 16.72 -2.10
#